data_9c31b7c389dfa4e39c66759490709f74
#
_entry.id   9c31b7c389dfa4e39c66759490709f74
#
_cell.length_a   1.000
_cell.length_b   1.000
_cell.length_c   1.000
_cell.angle_alpha   90.00
_cell.angle_beta   90.00
_cell.angle_gamma   90.00
#
_symmetry.space_group_name_H-M   'P 1'
#
loop_
_entity.id
_entity.type
_entity.pdbx_description
1 polymer ?
#
loop_
_entity_poly.entity_id
_entity_poly.type
_entity_poly.pdbx_seq_one_letter_code
_entity_poly.pdbx_strand_id
1 'polypeptide(L)'
;MYKRQNAAGANLNREWENPTAQLSPEVLWTRNAMDACGPVDLMLDVHGDEAEPYCFIIGGEGCPGWDERRAGVQRRFKEAYARACPDFQTVFPLEYGTAPAGNVVTAKTQVTYRYGCVGMTLEMPFKDNAQLAQPDGWTPARCEKLGAAAVDALLDVLPVLRE
;
A
#
# COMPACT_ATOMS: atom_id res chain seq x y z
N MET A 1 12.92 -11.72 16.15
CA MET A 1 12.11 -10.49 16.26
C MET A 1 12.24 -9.70 14.96
N TYR A 2 11.17 -9.46 14.29
CA TYR A 2 11.14 -8.68 13.06
C TYR A 2 11.28 -7.19 13.37
N LYS A 3 12.29 -6.52 12.84
CA LYS A 3 12.59 -5.12 13.21
C LYS A 3 12.41 -4.11 12.08
N ARG A 4 12.14 -4.53 10.83
CA ARG A 4 12.03 -3.64 9.65
C ARG A 4 13.18 -2.62 9.54
N GLN A 5 14.39 -3.00 9.99
CA GLN A 5 15.54 -2.10 10.06
C GLN A 5 16.58 -2.47 9.02
N ASN A 6 17.16 -1.45 8.39
CA ASN A 6 18.33 -1.61 7.54
C ASN A 6 19.62 -1.78 8.37
N ALA A 7 20.77 -1.87 7.70
CA ALA A 7 22.08 -2.02 8.37
C ALA A 7 22.44 -0.83 9.28
N ALA A 8 21.90 0.35 9.02
CA ALA A 8 22.08 1.53 9.90
C ALA A 8 21.12 1.56 11.11
N GLY A 9 20.24 0.55 11.24
CA GLY A 9 19.25 0.47 12.31
C GLY A 9 18.01 1.32 12.10
N ALA A 10 17.83 1.94 10.95
CA ALA A 10 16.66 2.75 10.62
C ALA A 10 15.47 1.88 10.17
N ASN A 11 14.27 2.18 10.67
CA ASN A 11 13.03 1.64 10.12
C ASN A 11 12.67 2.42 8.86
N LEU A 12 12.96 1.86 7.69
CA LEU A 12 12.80 2.55 6.40
C LEU A 12 11.40 3.10 6.17
N ASN A 13 10.36 2.44 6.67
CA ASN A 13 8.99 2.96 6.55
C ASN A 13 8.64 4.05 7.60
N ARG A 14 9.64 4.70 8.18
CA ARG A 14 9.53 5.92 9.01
C ARG A 14 10.46 7.03 8.54
N GLU A 15 11.21 6.77 7.47
CA GLU A 15 12.23 7.69 6.95
C GLU A 15 11.78 8.46 5.70
N TRP A 16 10.54 8.28 5.25
CA TRP A 16 10.09 8.83 3.97
C TRP A 16 9.95 10.35 3.94
N GLU A 17 9.70 10.98 5.09
CA GLU A 17 9.60 12.44 5.16
C GLU A 17 10.95 13.12 4.94
N ASN A 18 12.01 12.65 5.62
CA ASN A 18 13.34 13.25 5.61
C ASN A 18 14.46 12.19 5.47
N PRO A 19 14.52 11.43 4.37
CA PRO A 19 15.53 10.40 4.19
C PRO A 19 16.93 11.00 4.03
N THR A 20 17.94 10.30 4.57
CA THR A 20 19.34 10.71 4.48
C THR A 20 20.21 9.58 3.90
N ALA A 21 21.33 9.96 3.31
CA ALA A 21 22.30 8.99 2.80
C ALA A 21 22.93 8.11 3.90
N GLN A 22 22.94 8.59 5.14
CA GLN A 22 23.51 7.90 6.29
C GLN A 22 22.54 6.91 6.93
N LEU A 23 21.27 7.27 7.09
CA LEU A 23 20.28 6.47 7.81
C LEU A 23 19.39 5.65 6.89
N SER A 24 18.99 6.21 5.75
CA SER A 24 17.97 5.64 4.86
C SER A 24 18.30 5.86 3.38
N PRO A 25 19.51 5.46 2.92
CA PRO A 25 19.92 5.64 1.54
C PRO A 25 18.96 4.99 0.55
N GLU A 26 18.34 3.86 0.93
CA GLU A 26 17.36 3.15 0.10
C GLU A 26 16.14 4.03 -0.19
N VAL A 27 15.60 4.69 0.83
CA VAL A 27 14.46 5.61 0.68
C VAL A 27 14.86 6.86 -0.09
N LEU A 28 16.03 7.43 0.20
CA LEU A 28 16.54 8.60 -0.52
C LEU A 28 16.68 8.33 -2.02
N TRP A 29 17.27 7.19 -2.39
CA TRP A 29 17.42 6.80 -3.79
C TRP A 29 16.09 6.54 -4.48
N THR A 30 15.15 5.87 -3.79
CA THR A 30 13.81 5.63 -4.32
C THR A 30 13.08 6.94 -4.58
N ARG A 31 13.10 7.88 -3.64
CA ARG A 31 12.47 9.20 -3.82
C ARG A 31 13.11 9.97 -4.98
N ASN A 32 14.43 9.99 -5.07
CA ASN A 32 15.13 10.66 -6.18
C ASN A 32 14.75 10.04 -7.54
N ALA A 33 14.64 8.72 -7.61
CA ALA A 33 14.20 8.04 -8.82
C ALA A 33 12.74 8.39 -9.18
N MET A 34 11.84 8.43 -8.20
CA MET A 34 10.45 8.86 -8.42
C MET A 34 10.38 10.30 -8.91
N ASP A 35 11.14 11.22 -8.30
CA ASP A 35 11.21 12.63 -8.73
C ASP A 35 11.72 12.76 -10.17
N ALA A 36 12.63 11.89 -10.60
CA ALA A 36 13.18 11.90 -11.94
C ALA A 36 12.24 11.27 -13.00
N CYS A 37 11.35 10.35 -12.59
CA CYS A 37 10.42 9.69 -13.51
C CYS A 37 9.22 10.57 -13.94
N GLY A 38 8.97 11.67 -13.23
CA GLY A 38 7.83 12.55 -13.48
C GLY A 38 6.62 12.23 -12.60
N PRO A 39 5.39 12.56 -13.05
CA PRO A 39 4.21 12.44 -12.21
C PRO A 39 3.94 10.99 -11.80
N VAL A 40 3.58 10.81 -10.53
CA VAL A 40 3.11 9.54 -9.97
C VAL A 40 1.59 9.66 -9.80
N ASP A 41 0.82 8.78 -10.44
CA ASP A 41 -0.63 8.81 -10.39
C ASP A 41 -1.19 7.88 -9.30
N LEU A 42 -0.50 6.73 -9.07
CA LEU A 42 -0.88 5.74 -8.07
C LEU A 42 0.37 5.06 -7.52
N MET A 43 0.36 4.74 -6.23
CA MET A 43 1.35 3.91 -5.57
C MET A 43 0.67 2.79 -4.81
N LEU A 44 1.16 1.56 -4.97
CA LEU A 44 0.80 0.42 -4.15
C LEU A 44 2.04 -0.09 -3.42
N ASP A 45 2.09 0.13 -2.11
CA ASP A 45 3.14 -0.34 -1.20
C ASP A 45 2.75 -1.72 -0.67
N VAL A 46 3.52 -2.75 -1.00
CA VAL A 46 3.16 -4.16 -0.73
C VAL A 46 3.86 -4.65 0.52
N HIS A 47 3.08 -5.04 1.51
CA HIS A 47 3.51 -5.47 2.84
C HIS A 47 3.00 -6.86 3.20
N GLY A 48 3.62 -7.45 4.22
CA GLY A 48 3.10 -8.57 4.98
C GLY A 48 2.75 -8.13 6.39
N ASP A 49 1.58 -8.56 6.88
CA ASP A 49 1.09 -8.26 8.22
C ASP A 49 1.24 -9.47 9.15
N GLU A 50 1.84 -9.24 10.32
CA GLU A 50 2.04 -10.26 11.34
C GLU A 50 0.83 -10.52 12.22
N ALA A 51 -0.13 -9.60 12.26
CA ALA A 51 -1.29 -9.62 13.15
C ALA A 51 -2.57 -10.03 12.41
N GLU A 52 -2.83 -9.40 11.27
CA GLU A 52 -4.08 -9.57 10.57
C GLU A 52 -4.06 -10.76 9.59
N PRO A 53 -5.02 -11.69 9.72
CA PRO A 53 -5.09 -12.86 8.83
C PRO A 53 -5.91 -12.58 7.56
N TYR A 54 -5.73 -11.41 6.95
CA TYR A 54 -6.49 -10.95 5.78
C TYR A 54 -5.60 -10.32 4.72
N CYS A 55 -6.04 -10.35 3.45
CA CYS A 55 -5.51 -9.50 2.40
C CYS A 55 -6.39 -8.25 2.28
N PHE A 56 -5.84 -7.08 2.54
CA PHE A 56 -6.59 -5.82 2.56
C PHE A 56 -5.74 -4.62 2.14
N ILE A 57 -6.38 -3.49 1.91
CA ILE A 57 -5.71 -2.23 1.58
C ILE A 57 -5.99 -1.19 2.66
N ILE A 58 -4.89 -0.59 3.15
CA ILE A 58 -4.91 0.64 3.93
C ILE A 58 -4.79 1.81 2.96
N GLY A 59 -5.78 2.68 2.95
CA GLY A 59 -5.84 3.81 2.03
C GLY A 59 -5.05 5.04 2.48
N GLY A 60 -5.20 6.12 1.72
CA GLY A 60 -4.56 7.41 1.96
C GLY A 60 -5.36 8.36 2.83
N GLU A 61 -6.47 7.93 3.41
CA GLU A 61 -7.33 8.75 4.28
C GLU A 61 -6.52 9.37 5.42
N GLY A 62 -6.78 10.63 5.71
CA GLY A 62 -6.03 11.41 6.71
C GLY A 62 -4.72 12.03 6.20
N CYS A 63 -4.27 11.69 5.00
CA CYS A 63 -3.11 12.34 4.37
C CYS A 63 -3.45 13.80 4.00
N PRO A 64 -2.53 14.76 4.20
CA PRO A 64 -2.76 16.14 3.75
C PRO A 64 -3.09 16.20 2.26
N GLY A 65 -4.13 16.95 1.91
CA GLY A 65 -4.60 17.09 0.53
C GLY A 65 -5.43 15.89 0.01
N TRP A 66 -5.76 14.91 0.86
CA TRP A 66 -6.71 13.85 0.50
C TRP A 66 -8.09 14.43 0.21
N ASP A 67 -8.71 14.01 -0.88
CA ASP A 67 -9.97 14.53 -1.38
C ASP A 67 -10.93 13.43 -1.87
N GLU A 68 -12.16 13.79 -2.20
CA GLU A 68 -13.19 12.88 -2.69
C GLU A 68 -12.84 12.21 -4.02
N ARG A 69 -12.07 12.87 -4.88
CA ARG A 69 -11.59 12.29 -6.13
C ARG A 69 -10.67 11.09 -5.85
N ARG A 70 -9.65 11.29 -5.00
CA ARG A 70 -8.74 10.21 -4.60
C ARG A 70 -9.45 9.09 -3.86
N ALA A 71 -10.39 9.45 -2.98
CA ALA A 71 -11.24 8.48 -2.29
C ALA A 71 -12.07 7.64 -3.27
N GLY A 72 -12.62 8.26 -4.32
CA GLY A 72 -13.36 7.59 -5.39
C GLY A 72 -12.49 6.61 -6.20
N VAL A 73 -11.29 7.02 -6.59
CA VAL A 73 -10.33 6.15 -7.30
C VAL A 73 -9.91 4.97 -6.42
N GLN A 74 -9.58 5.23 -5.15
CA GLN A 74 -9.23 4.18 -4.20
C GLN A 74 -10.35 3.16 -3.99
N ARG A 75 -11.58 3.62 -3.82
CA ARG A 75 -12.76 2.74 -3.68
C ARG A 75 -12.92 1.87 -4.91
N ARG A 76 -12.87 2.46 -6.10
CA ARG A 76 -12.96 1.72 -7.38
C ARG A 76 -11.85 0.68 -7.51
N PHE A 77 -10.61 1.04 -7.14
CA PHE A 77 -9.49 0.10 -7.12
C PHE A 77 -9.75 -1.10 -6.20
N LYS A 78 -10.16 -0.85 -4.95
CA LYS A 78 -10.49 -1.91 -3.98
C LYS A 78 -11.62 -2.83 -4.48
N GLU A 79 -12.66 -2.27 -5.07
CA GLU A 79 -13.79 -3.03 -5.65
C GLU A 79 -13.34 -3.88 -6.84
N ALA A 80 -12.53 -3.33 -7.74
CA ALA A 80 -11.97 -4.06 -8.87
C ALA A 80 -11.07 -5.21 -8.39
N TYR A 81 -10.25 -4.93 -7.39
CA TYR A 81 -9.36 -5.91 -6.80
C TYR A 81 -10.13 -7.08 -6.17
N ALA A 82 -11.19 -6.78 -5.40
CA ALA A 82 -12.05 -7.81 -4.81
C ALA A 82 -12.78 -8.67 -5.86
N ARG A 83 -13.12 -8.09 -7.01
CA ARG A 83 -13.67 -8.86 -8.14
C ARG A 83 -12.64 -9.77 -8.81
N ALA A 84 -11.38 -9.32 -8.91
CA ALA A 84 -10.31 -10.04 -9.58
C ALA A 84 -9.70 -11.15 -8.72
N CYS A 85 -9.71 -11.00 -7.39
CA CYS A 85 -9.09 -11.96 -6.47
C CYS A 85 -9.99 -12.26 -5.27
N PRO A 86 -10.47 -13.51 -5.12
CA PRO A 86 -11.31 -13.91 -3.99
C PRO A 86 -10.57 -13.91 -2.65
N ASP A 87 -9.24 -13.87 -2.66
CA ASP A 87 -8.41 -13.78 -1.46
C ASP A 87 -8.33 -12.37 -0.89
N PHE A 88 -8.67 -11.37 -1.70
CA PHE A 88 -8.73 -9.96 -1.29
C PHE A 88 -10.15 -9.61 -0.81
N GLN A 89 -10.23 -8.72 0.18
CA GLN A 89 -11.49 -8.24 0.72
C GLN A 89 -11.42 -6.79 1.16
N THR A 90 -12.60 -6.18 1.43
CA THR A 90 -12.74 -4.76 1.75
C THR A 90 -13.43 -4.49 3.10
N VAL A 91 -13.71 -5.56 3.87
CA VAL A 91 -14.51 -5.48 5.10
C VAL A 91 -13.65 -5.42 6.36
N PHE A 92 -12.57 -6.18 6.40
CA PHE A 92 -11.67 -6.31 7.56
C PHE A 92 -10.26 -5.82 7.23
N PRO A 93 -9.47 -5.43 8.25
CA PRO A 93 -9.90 -5.11 9.60
C PRO A 93 -10.67 -3.79 9.68
N LEU A 94 -11.65 -3.71 10.58
CA LEU A 94 -12.46 -2.50 10.78
C LEU A 94 -11.68 -1.34 11.42
N GLU A 95 -10.56 -1.65 12.08
CA GLU A 95 -9.82 -0.73 12.94
C GLU A 95 -8.43 -0.31 12.42
N TYR A 96 -8.03 -0.73 11.23
CA TYR A 96 -6.85 -0.12 10.61
C TYR A 96 -7.20 1.32 10.25
N GLY A 97 -6.96 2.16 11.25
CA GLY A 97 -7.36 3.56 11.20
C GLY A 97 -6.65 4.33 10.10
N THR A 98 -7.29 5.40 9.71
CA THR A 98 -6.65 6.49 8.95
C THR A 98 -5.33 6.90 9.62
N ALA A 99 -4.31 7.18 8.84
CA ALA A 99 -3.10 7.78 9.38
C ALA A 99 -3.47 9.00 10.24
N PRO A 100 -2.80 9.22 11.39
CA PRO A 100 -3.00 10.45 12.15
C PRO A 100 -2.90 11.65 11.20
N ALA A 101 -3.82 12.58 11.32
CA ALA A 101 -3.90 13.74 10.43
C ALA A 101 -2.53 14.44 10.35
N GLY A 102 -2.04 14.63 9.14
CA GLY A 102 -0.75 15.27 8.88
C GLY A 102 0.48 14.36 8.99
N ASN A 103 0.35 13.09 9.30
CA ASN A 103 1.47 12.17 9.36
C ASN A 103 1.88 11.71 7.94
N VAL A 104 3.09 12.08 7.52
CA VAL A 104 3.66 11.77 6.20
C VAL A 104 4.99 10.99 6.28
N VAL A 105 5.23 10.27 7.35
CA VAL A 105 6.51 9.57 7.58
C VAL A 105 6.64 8.21 6.88
N THR A 106 5.51 7.61 6.47
CA THR A 106 5.51 6.31 5.78
C THR A 106 5.56 6.48 4.25
N ALA A 107 5.97 5.42 3.54
CA ALA A 107 6.01 5.41 2.08
C ALA A 107 4.68 5.90 1.48
N LYS A 108 3.59 5.23 1.82
CA LYS A 108 2.25 5.56 1.34
C LYS A 108 1.89 7.03 1.59
N THR A 109 1.99 7.49 2.84
CA THR A 109 1.56 8.85 3.20
C THR A 109 2.43 9.94 2.57
N GLN A 110 3.75 9.72 2.52
CA GLN A 110 4.67 10.67 1.90
C GLN A 110 4.48 10.76 0.39
N VAL A 111 4.33 9.62 -0.30
CA VAL A 111 4.12 9.60 -1.75
C VAL A 111 2.77 10.22 -2.11
N THR A 112 1.70 9.90 -1.36
CA THR A 112 0.40 10.54 -1.53
C THR A 112 0.49 12.06 -1.39
N TYR A 113 1.13 12.54 -0.34
CA TYR A 113 1.30 13.98 -0.08
C TYR A 113 2.16 14.67 -1.13
N ARG A 114 3.34 14.11 -1.41
CA ARG A 114 4.35 14.72 -2.29
C ARG A 114 3.89 14.84 -3.74
N TYR A 115 3.26 13.79 -4.26
CA TYR A 115 2.88 13.72 -5.67
C TYR A 115 1.39 14.00 -5.91
N GLY A 116 0.60 14.13 -4.86
CA GLY A 116 -0.84 14.32 -5.00
C GLY A 116 -1.56 13.10 -5.59
N CYS A 117 -0.97 11.90 -5.46
CA CYS A 117 -1.46 10.67 -6.06
C CYS A 117 -2.35 9.86 -5.12
N VAL A 118 -2.84 8.71 -5.60
CA VAL A 118 -3.53 7.72 -4.79
C VAL A 118 -2.52 6.71 -4.23
N GLY A 119 -2.09 6.89 -2.97
CA GLY A 119 -1.20 5.97 -2.28
C GLY A 119 -1.96 4.98 -1.41
N MET A 120 -1.62 3.71 -1.55
CA MET A 120 -2.23 2.61 -0.82
C MET A 120 -1.17 1.65 -0.30
N THR A 121 -1.44 0.99 0.82
CA THR A 121 -0.65 -0.15 1.30
C THR A 121 -1.49 -1.41 1.17
N LEU A 122 -0.99 -2.41 0.43
CA LEU A 122 -1.54 -3.76 0.42
C LEU A 122 -0.89 -4.55 1.54
N GLU A 123 -1.70 -5.10 2.43
CA GLU A 123 -1.26 -6.03 3.47
C GLU A 123 -1.68 -7.46 3.13
N MET A 124 -0.78 -8.40 3.37
CA MET A 124 -1.00 -9.84 3.21
C MET A 124 -0.66 -10.56 4.51
N PRO A 125 -1.39 -11.64 4.89
CA PRO A 125 -1.06 -12.36 6.11
C PRO A 125 0.27 -13.12 5.98
N PHE A 126 1.04 -13.21 7.07
CA PHE A 126 2.17 -14.13 7.17
C PHE A 126 1.73 -15.59 7.42
N LYS A 127 0.50 -15.77 7.79
CA LYS A 127 -0.15 -17.05 8.10
C LYS A 127 -1.31 -17.30 7.15
N ASP A 128 -2.20 -18.17 7.54
CA ASP A 128 -3.39 -18.47 6.77
C ASP A 128 -4.35 -17.27 6.67
N ASN A 129 -4.93 -17.10 5.50
CA ASN A 129 -5.99 -16.12 5.31
C ASN A 129 -7.30 -16.66 5.92
N ALA A 130 -7.78 -16.03 6.99
CA ALA A 130 -8.94 -16.49 7.77
C ALA A 130 -10.28 -16.41 7.00
N GLN A 131 -10.34 -15.66 5.91
CA GLN A 131 -11.53 -15.56 5.08
C GLN A 131 -11.88 -16.82 4.31
N LEU A 132 -10.87 -17.64 4.07
CA LEU A 132 -10.99 -18.74 3.17
C LEU A 132 -10.92 -20.04 3.97
N ALA A 133 -12.02 -20.81 3.98
CA ALA A 133 -11.98 -22.20 4.39
C ALA A 133 -11.06 -22.96 3.41
N GLN A 134 -9.77 -22.95 3.69
CA GLN A 134 -8.76 -23.50 2.79
C GLN A 134 -8.08 -24.70 3.40
N PRO A 135 -8.09 -25.85 2.71
CA PRO A 135 -7.23 -26.96 3.12
C PRO A 135 -5.74 -26.63 2.93
N ASP A 136 -5.38 -25.72 2.02
CA ASP A 136 -4.01 -25.48 1.59
C ASP A 136 -3.38 -24.21 2.18
N GLY A 137 -4.13 -23.44 2.98
CA GLY A 137 -3.63 -22.21 3.60
C GLY A 137 -3.21 -21.10 2.62
N TRP A 138 -2.47 -20.12 3.14
CA TRP A 138 -1.87 -19.04 2.35
C TRP A 138 -0.55 -19.50 1.73
N THR A 139 -0.49 -19.56 0.40
CA THR A 139 0.64 -20.14 -0.34
C THR A 139 1.29 -19.12 -1.29
N PRO A 140 2.56 -19.33 -1.73
CA PRO A 140 3.20 -18.50 -2.74
C PRO A 140 2.37 -18.35 -4.02
N ALA A 141 1.73 -19.41 -4.50
CA ALA A 141 0.88 -19.37 -5.69
C ALA A 141 -0.36 -18.46 -5.49
N ARG A 142 -0.85 -18.32 -4.27
CA ARG A 142 -1.93 -17.36 -3.96
C ARG A 142 -1.41 -15.93 -3.91
N CYS A 143 -0.20 -15.72 -3.40
CA CYS A 143 0.46 -14.41 -3.46
C CYS A 143 0.67 -13.96 -4.91
N GLU A 144 1.07 -14.85 -5.81
CA GLU A 144 1.22 -14.56 -7.24
C GLU A 144 -0.12 -14.15 -7.86
N LYS A 145 -1.21 -14.86 -7.56
CA LYS A 145 -2.56 -14.51 -8.02
C LYS A 145 -3.02 -13.16 -7.47
N LEU A 146 -2.74 -12.90 -6.19
CA LEU A 146 -3.04 -11.61 -5.58
C LEU A 146 -2.28 -10.49 -6.31
N GLY A 147 -1.00 -10.68 -6.59
CA GLY A 147 -0.17 -9.72 -7.34
C GLY A 147 -0.69 -9.48 -8.76
N ALA A 148 -1.08 -10.54 -9.49
CA ALA A 148 -1.67 -10.41 -10.82
C ALA A 148 -2.99 -9.61 -10.80
N ALA A 149 -3.86 -9.88 -9.83
CA ALA A 149 -5.13 -9.17 -9.68
C ALA A 149 -4.95 -7.67 -9.35
N ALA A 150 -3.82 -7.27 -8.77
CA ALA A 150 -3.52 -5.85 -8.57
C ALA A 150 -3.35 -5.12 -9.92
N VAL A 151 -2.80 -5.80 -10.93
CA VAL A 151 -2.66 -5.25 -12.28
C VAL A 151 -4.04 -5.11 -12.94
N ASP A 152 -4.93 -6.08 -12.77
CA ASP A 152 -6.31 -5.99 -13.28
C ASP A 152 -7.07 -4.82 -12.62
N ALA A 153 -6.91 -4.63 -11.31
CA ALA A 153 -7.49 -3.51 -10.58
C ALA A 153 -6.91 -2.16 -11.06
N LEU A 154 -5.62 -2.10 -11.37
CA LEU A 154 -4.97 -0.91 -11.92
C LEU A 154 -5.53 -0.57 -13.30
N LEU A 155 -5.72 -1.55 -14.18
CA LEU A 155 -6.32 -1.35 -15.50
C LEU A 155 -7.75 -0.79 -15.41
N ASP A 156 -8.54 -1.23 -14.42
CA ASP A 156 -9.90 -0.71 -14.18
C ASP A 156 -9.90 0.78 -13.84
N VAL A 157 -8.95 1.23 -13.02
CA VAL A 157 -8.90 2.64 -12.59
C VAL A 157 -8.10 3.56 -13.52
N LEU A 158 -7.33 3.01 -14.44
CA LEU A 158 -6.46 3.78 -15.35
C LEU A 158 -7.16 4.95 -16.05
N PRO A 159 -8.42 4.81 -16.56
CA PRO A 159 -9.12 5.89 -17.23
C PRO A 159 -9.42 7.11 -16.33
N VAL A 160 -9.54 6.90 -15.01
CA VAL A 160 -9.93 7.94 -14.04
C VAL A 160 -8.78 8.45 -13.18
N LEU A 161 -7.56 7.96 -13.39
CA LEU A 161 -6.40 8.38 -12.59
C LEU A 161 -6.02 9.83 -12.78
N ARG A 162 -6.28 10.40 -13.96
CA ARG A 162 -5.88 11.75 -14.36
C ARG A 162 -7.06 12.69 -14.64
N GLU A 163 -8.28 12.26 -14.38
CA GLU A 163 -9.47 13.11 -14.40
C GLU A 163 -9.56 13.90 -13.07
#